data_e2e9e49fd7d79cdfd3d4a444acbb7c97
#
_entry.id   e2e9e49fd7d79cdfd3d4a444acbb7c97
#
_cell.length_a   1.000
_cell.length_b   1.000
_cell.length_c   1.000
_cell.angle_alpha   90.00
_cell.angle_beta   90.00
_cell.angle_gamma   90.00
#
_symmetry.space_group_name_H-M   'P 1'
#
loop_
_entity.id
_entity.type
_entity.pdbx_description
1 polymer ?
#
loop_
_entity_poly.entity_id
_entity_poly.type
_entity_poly.pdbx_seq_one_letter_code
_entity_poly.pdbx_strand_id
1 'polypeptide(L)'
;GYWQYENPELQVLGQTIGAGELDDLGQTLYRGEFDSLEQRNDIYRTMTAAGLDESVRVWLATVDNSFPALDSLTGLTRDLVAGPRNPWALREAYVEGSGDVRVGHQWVWTERTTYNPVGGLGDVYAVDLWRNLSDPTLWNDAFTGIPQPFRASYEVETAGPEDTLEVPADAVTWDVESKAWVPVPAGTTAVSKVIFDYSDYLGANWHHGQPITLADAVYSIAQGMELAYDPEKVRIETAIAVTSRPILETFKGYRLTEDDRLEVYVDYWHFDEDHIGAYASPVGFDMPWELKAAMDELVFEERRAAYSDTAASRFSVPWISLVLERDANLVDRTLRKLAREETVPAALADFGGRTLATPEEAAARYEAAREWFDEKEHLVISQGPFYL
;
A
#
# COMPACT_ATOMS: atom_id res chain seq x y z
N GLY A 1 19.01 -1.89 -2.83
CA GLY A 1 20.08 -0.94 -2.85
C GLY A 1 21.37 -1.45 -3.44
N TYR A 2 22.46 -0.77 -3.13
CA TYR A 2 23.81 -1.04 -3.62
C TYR A 2 24.23 -2.52 -3.49
N TRP A 3 24.11 -3.09 -2.31
CA TRP A 3 24.41 -4.49 -2.02
C TRP A 3 23.69 -5.48 -2.94
N GLN A 4 22.41 -5.28 -3.22
CA GLN A 4 21.61 -6.22 -4.04
C GLN A 4 22.11 -6.31 -5.49
N TYR A 5 22.72 -5.27 -6.01
CA TYR A 5 23.22 -5.21 -7.38
C TYR A 5 24.70 -5.53 -7.50
N GLU A 6 25.51 -5.17 -6.52
CA GLU A 6 26.96 -5.31 -6.59
C GLU A 6 27.43 -6.68 -6.12
N ASN A 7 26.79 -7.26 -5.09
CA ASN A 7 27.21 -8.54 -4.53
C ASN A 7 27.17 -9.70 -5.56
N PRO A 8 26.14 -9.88 -6.42
CA PRO A 8 26.16 -10.87 -7.48
C PRO A 8 27.28 -10.66 -8.51
N GLU A 9 27.63 -9.42 -8.84
CA GLU A 9 28.69 -9.10 -9.77
C GLU A 9 30.06 -9.44 -9.19
N LEU A 10 30.30 -9.18 -7.90
CA LEU A 10 31.52 -9.59 -7.19
C LEU A 10 31.70 -11.11 -7.18
N GLN A 11 30.63 -11.85 -6.97
CA GLN A 11 30.66 -13.34 -7.03
C GLN A 11 31.02 -13.86 -8.42
N VAL A 12 30.47 -13.26 -9.48
CA VAL A 12 30.80 -13.63 -10.87
C VAL A 12 32.27 -13.37 -11.20
N LEU A 13 32.84 -12.30 -10.67
CA LEU A 13 34.27 -11.98 -10.87
C LEU A 13 35.22 -12.84 -10.03
N GLY A 14 34.67 -13.74 -9.21
CA GLY A 14 35.47 -14.58 -8.32
C GLY A 14 36.08 -13.81 -7.13
N GLN A 15 35.60 -12.63 -6.86
CA GLN A 15 35.97 -11.85 -5.69
C GLN A 15 35.37 -12.50 -4.45
N THR A 16 36.19 -12.94 -3.55
CA THR A 16 35.75 -13.58 -2.29
C THR A 16 35.97 -12.69 -1.08
N ILE A 17 36.80 -11.66 -1.20
CA ILE A 17 37.09 -10.72 -0.13
C ILE A 17 35.93 -9.71 -0.04
N GLY A 18 35.31 -9.64 1.10
CA GLY A 18 34.20 -8.76 1.34
C GLY A 18 32.85 -9.23 0.75
N ALA A 19 32.82 -10.09 -0.27
CA ALA A 19 31.56 -10.50 -0.89
C ALA A 19 30.64 -11.25 0.08
N GLY A 20 31.15 -12.22 0.85
CA GLY A 20 30.41 -12.93 1.89
C GLY A 20 30.04 -12.01 3.05
N GLU A 21 30.98 -11.24 3.53
CA GLU A 21 30.76 -10.27 4.60
C GLU A 21 29.77 -9.17 4.17
N LEU A 22 29.86 -8.69 2.93
CA LEU A 22 28.94 -7.72 2.36
C LEU A 22 27.52 -8.29 2.27
N ASP A 23 27.39 -9.56 1.91
CA ASP A 23 26.10 -10.24 1.87
C ASP A 23 25.51 -10.43 3.27
N ASP A 24 26.29 -10.90 4.22
CA ASP A 24 25.87 -11.11 5.60
C ASP A 24 25.38 -9.78 6.24
N LEU A 25 26.16 -8.72 6.10
CA LEU A 25 25.77 -7.39 6.56
C LEU A 25 24.53 -6.86 5.83
N GLY A 26 24.40 -7.12 4.52
CA GLY A 26 23.24 -6.77 3.72
C GLY A 26 21.98 -7.49 4.18
N GLN A 27 22.09 -8.78 4.49
CA GLN A 27 20.98 -9.58 5.03
C GLN A 27 20.56 -9.07 6.41
N THR A 28 21.52 -8.76 7.29
CA THR A 28 21.27 -8.16 8.61
C THR A 28 20.46 -6.86 8.48
N LEU A 29 20.84 -5.96 7.57
CA LEU A 29 20.09 -4.72 7.32
C LEU A 29 18.71 -5.00 6.73
N TYR A 30 18.62 -5.93 5.79
CA TYR A 30 17.35 -6.25 5.10
C TYR A 30 16.32 -6.87 6.06
N ARG A 31 16.78 -7.70 6.99
CA ARG A 31 15.92 -8.36 7.99
C ARG A 31 15.64 -7.50 9.21
N GLY A 32 16.28 -6.33 9.33
CA GLY A 32 16.15 -5.48 10.51
C GLY A 32 16.83 -6.05 11.77
N GLU A 33 17.82 -6.91 11.60
CA GLU A 33 18.57 -7.59 12.70
C GLU A 33 19.59 -6.62 13.34
N PHE A 34 19.13 -5.46 13.80
CA PHE A 34 19.90 -4.46 14.53
C PHE A 34 18.99 -3.85 15.61
N ASP A 35 19.57 -3.49 16.74
CA ASP A 35 18.85 -3.05 17.95
C ASP A 35 18.98 -1.55 18.24
N SER A 36 19.71 -0.83 17.40
CA SER A 36 19.92 0.60 17.56
C SER A 36 20.25 1.30 16.24
N LEU A 37 19.99 2.61 16.19
CA LEU A 37 20.35 3.46 15.06
C LEU A 37 21.89 3.50 14.85
N GLU A 38 22.67 3.45 15.94
CA GLU A 38 24.13 3.45 15.88
C GLU A 38 24.63 2.17 15.18
N GLN A 39 24.17 1.00 15.61
CA GLN A 39 24.51 -0.28 14.99
C GLN A 39 24.13 -0.32 13.51
N ARG A 40 22.90 0.10 13.16
CA ARG A 40 22.48 0.20 11.76
C ARG A 40 23.43 1.08 10.94
N ASN A 41 23.77 2.26 11.46
CA ASN A 41 24.62 3.19 10.75
C ASN A 41 26.05 2.67 10.60
N ASP A 42 26.57 1.92 11.56
CA ASP A 42 27.89 1.29 11.50
C ASP A 42 27.93 0.18 10.43
N ILE A 43 26.86 -0.62 10.34
CA ILE A 43 26.71 -1.60 9.25
C ILE A 43 26.70 -0.88 7.89
N TYR A 44 25.93 0.20 7.73
CA TYR A 44 25.91 1.00 6.50
C TYR A 44 27.28 1.56 6.14
N ARG A 45 28.04 2.10 7.11
CA ARG A 45 29.40 2.62 6.88
C ARG A 45 30.33 1.53 6.43
N THR A 46 30.31 0.38 7.11
CA THR A 46 31.15 -0.79 6.78
C THR A 46 30.84 -1.30 5.38
N MET A 47 29.55 -1.50 5.03
CA MET A 47 29.15 -1.92 3.71
C MET A 47 29.53 -0.92 2.62
N THR A 48 29.38 0.37 2.90
CA THR A 48 29.74 1.42 1.95
C THR A 48 31.22 1.42 1.68
N ALA A 49 32.06 1.32 2.72
CA ALA A 49 33.50 1.26 2.59
C ALA A 49 33.94 0.01 1.79
N ALA A 50 33.44 -1.17 2.16
CA ALA A 50 33.74 -2.43 1.46
C ALA A 50 33.34 -2.37 -0.02
N GLY A 51 32.13 -1.88 -0.32
CA GLY A 51 31.65 -1.75 -1.69
C GLY A 51 32.44 -0.73 -2.54
N LEU A 52 32.95 0.34 -1.94
CA LEU A 52 33.82 1.28 -2.62
C LEU A 52 35.23 0.72 -2.85
N ASP A 53 35.76 -0.04 -1.92
CA ASP A 53 37.08 -0.70 -2.06
C ASP A 53 37.08 -1.73 -3.18
N GLU A 54 36.01 -2.48 -3.36
CA GLU A 54 35.85 -3.45 -4.45
C GLU A 54 35.77 -2.79 -5.83
N SER A 55 35.37 -1.53 -5.89
CA SER A 55 35.37 -0.71 -7.13
C SER A 55 34.65 -1.33 -8.32
N VAL A 56 33.55 -2.07 -8.08
CA VAL A 56 32.72 -2.67 -9.15
C VAL A 56 32.18 -1.59 -10.08
N ARG A 57 31.96 -0.38 -9.55
CA ARG A 57 31.51 0.79 -10.31
C ARG A 57 32.40 1.99 -10.07
N VAL A 58 32.60 2.75 -11.12
CA VAL A 58 33.26 4.06 -11.07
C VAL A 58 32.19 5.14 -11.05
N TRP A 59 32.07 5.81 -9.91
CA TRP A 59 31.12 6.93 -9.74
C TRP A 59 31.70 8.17 -10.40
N LEU A 60 31.06 8.65 -11.46
CA LEU A 60 31.55 9.78 -12.26
C LEU A 60 30.96 11.12 -11.86
N ALA A 61 29.69 11.12 -11.46
CA ALA A 61 28.96 12.34 -11.13
C ALA A 61 27.70 12.04 -10.33
N THR A 62 27.22 13.01 -9.60
CA THR A 62 25.87 13.06 -9.02
C THR A 62 24.94 13.76 -10.01
N VAL A 63 23.77 13.22 -10.26
CA VAL A 63 22.74 13.87 -11.05
C VAL A 63 21.78 14.59 -10.10
N ASP A 64 21.75 15.90 -10.17
CA ASP A 64 20.82 16.71 -9.40
C ASP A 64 19.50 16.88 -10.16
N ASN A 65 18.40 16.68 -9.47
CA ASN A 65 17.07 16.97 -9.99
C ASN A 65 16.72 18.43 -9.74
N SER A 66 16.27 19.14 -10.77
CA SER A 66 15.81 20.52 -10.66
C SER A 66 14.30 20.58 -10.74
N PHE A 67 13.70 21.29 -9.80
CA PHE A 67 12.25 21.52 -9.73
C PHE A 67 12.01 23.04 -9.79
N PRO A 68 11.93 23.63 -10.99
CA PRO A 68 11.70 25.06 -11.13
C PRO A 68 10.31 25.46 -10.60
N ALA A 69 10.27 26.50 -9.80
CA ALA A 69 9.04 27.08 -9.26
C ALA A 69 9.07 28.59 -9.43
N LEU A 70 7.89 29.21 -9.50
CA LEU A 70 7.77 30.66 -9.51
C LEU A 70 8.11 31.23 -8.13
N ASP A 71 8.73 32.42 -8.08
CA ASP A 71 9.04 33.12 -6.82
C ASP A 71 7.79 33.46 -5.99
N SER A 72 6.62 33.55 -6.65
CA SER A 72 5.34 33.78 -6.01
C SER A 72 4.72 32.53 -5.36
N LEU A 73 5.29 31.34 -5.61
CA LEU A 73 4.85 30.11 -4.97
C LEU A 73 5.45 30.01 -3.57
N THR A 74 4.59 29.90 -2.57
CA THR A 74 4.96 29.77 -1.15
C THR A 74 4.44 28.45 -0.58
N GLY A 75 4.93 28.03 0.58
CA GLY A 75 4.49 26.81 1.27
C GLY A 75 4.93 25.50 0.62
N LEU A 76 5.86 25.54 -0.33
CA LEU A 76 6.34 24.32 -1.01
C LEU A 76 7.25 23.50 -0.08
N THR A 77 6.68 22.49 0.56
CA THR A 77 7.43 21.56 1.42
C THR A 77 8.37 20.69 0.59
N ARG A 78 9.58 20.54 1.07
CA ARG A 78 10.62 19.70 0.47
C ARG A 78 10.88 18.48 1.35
N ASP A 79 10.68 17.32 0.80
CA ASP A 79 11.16 16.07 1.38
C ASP A 79 12.67 15.94 1.15
N LEU A 80 13.39 15.42 2.13
CA LEU A 80 14.86 15.28 2.06
C LEU A 80 15.30 14.34 0.91
N VAL A 81 14.49 13.34 0.58
CA VAL A 81 14.77 12.34 -0.46
C VAL A 81 14.05 12.65 -1.75
N ALA A 82 12.76 12.96 -1.69
CA ALA A 82 11.87 13.12 -2.86
C ALA A 82 11.78 14.58 -3.35
N GLY A 83 12.33 15.55 -2.62
CA GLY A 83 12.17 16.96 -2.95
C GLY A 83 10.71 17.40 -2.85
N PRO A 84 10.17 18.17 -3.81
CA PRO A 84 8.77 18.55 -3.82
C PRO A 84 7.81 17.42 -4.28
N ARG A 85 8.32 16.23 -4.61
CA ARG A 85 7.53 15.07 -5.02
C ARG A 85 7.02 14.27 -3.81
N ASN A 86 6.34 14.95 -2.91
CA ASN A 86 5.77 14.40 -1.68
C ASN A 86 4.32 14.88 -1.52
N PRO A 87 3.49 14.21 -0.70
CA PRO A 87 2.08 14.57 -0.56
C PRO A 87 1.85 15.92 0.12
N TRP A 88 2.82 16.44 0.87
CA TRP A 88 2.71 17.73 1.55
C TRP A 88 2.83 18.91 0.59
N ALA A 89 3.71 18.79 -0.42
CA ALA A 89 4.08 19.91 -1.28
C ALA A 89 2.89 20.63 -1.91
N LEU A 90 1.97 19.91 -2.57
CA LEU A 90 0.79 20.53 -3.18
C LEU A 90 -0.31 20.87 -2.17
N ARG A 91 -0.35 20.21 -1.01
CA ARG A 91 -1.33 20.49 0.05
C ARG A 91 -1.05 21.81 0.77
N GLU A 92 0.21 22.20 0.84
CA GLU A 92 0.68 23.39 1.56
C GLU A 92 1.04 24.54 0.60
N ALA A 93 1.33 24.24 -0.67
CA ALA A 93 1.72 25.23 -1.65
C ALA A 93 0.56 26.16 -2.03
N TYR A 94 0.82 27.46 -2.09
CA TYR A 94 -0.15 28.44 -2.55
C TYR A 94 0.55 29.61 -3.28
N VAL A 95 -0.20 30.30 -4.12
CA VAL A 95 0.21 31.55 -4.74
C VAL A 95 -0.59 32.67 -4.09
N GLU A 96 0.09 33.67 -3.52
CA GLU A 96 -0.57 34.77 -2.83
C GLU A 96 -1.52 35.53 -3.77
N GLY A 97 -2.77 35.69 -3.33
CA GLY A 97 -3.82 36.34 -4.11
C GLY A 97 -4.40 35.51 -5.26
N SER A 98 -4.01 34.23 -5.38
CA SER A 98 -4.58 33.29 -6.35
C SER A 98 -5.10 32.06 -5.61
N GLY A 99 -6.23 31.50 -6.09
CA GLY A 99 -6.74 30.20 -5.62
C GLY A 99 -6.11 29.01 -6.34
N ASP A 100 -5.31 29.27 -7.40
CA ASP A 100 -4.83 28.22 -8.29
C ASP A 100 -3.32 28.02 -8.19
N VAL A 101 -2.89 26.76 -8.05
CA VAL A 101 -1.50 26.34 -8.27
C VAL A 101 -1.45 25.51 -9.55
N ARG A 102 -0.62 25.93 -10.51
CA ARG A 102 -0.45 25.22 -11.78
C ARG A 102 0.84 24.41 -11.75
N VAL A 103 0.71 23.10 -11.93
CA VAL A 103 1.84 22.17 -11.94
C VAL A 103 2.09 21.69 -13.36
N GLY A 104 3.29 21.98 -13.90
CA GLY A 104 3.74 21.40 -15.16
C GLY A 104 4.30 20.01 -14.92
N HIS A 105 3.74 19.01 -15.57
CA HIS A 105 4.26 17.65 -15.54
C HIS A 105 4.87 17.28 -16.88
N GLN A 106 6.11 16.80 -16.86
CA GLN A 106 6.87 16.54 -18.10
C GLN A 106 6.28 15.39 -18.92
N TRP A 107 5.69 14.41 -18.25
CA TRP A 107 5.15 13.20 -18.87
C TRP A 107 3.63 13.22 -18.79
N VAL A 108 2.99 13.09 -19.92
CA VAL A 108 1.54 12.89 -19.97
C VAL A 108 1.18 11.46 -19.60
N TRP A 109 -0.05 11.25 -19.18
CA TRP A 109 -0.60 9.92 -19.01
C TRP A 109 -0.52 9.18 -20.35
N THR A 110 0.15 8.06 -20.34
CA THR A 110 0.30 7.19 -21.50
C THR A 110 -0.40 5.86 -21.22
N GLU A 111 -0.48 5.01 -22.23
CA GLU A 111 -0.97 3.63 -22.05
C GLU A 111 -0.20 2.82 -21.00
N ARG A 112 1.01 3.27 -20.64
CA ARG A 112 1.84 2.67 -19.60
C ARG A 112 1.60 3.27 -18.22
N THR A 113 0.93 4.42 -18.14
CA THR A 113 0.53 5.04 -16.90
C THR A 113 -0.76 4.39 -16.44
N THR A 114 -0.64 3.30 -15.72
CA THR A 114 -1.79 2.50 -15.31
C THR A 114 -2.21 2.90 -13.90
N TYR A 115 -3.34 3.59 -13.78
CA TYR A 115 -3.92 3.92 -12.48
C TYR A 115 -4.73 2.74 -11.95
N ASN A 116 -4.08 1.94 -11.14
CA ASN A 116 -4.64 0.77 -10.48
C ASN A 116 -3.84 0.50 -9.19
N PRO A 117 -4.35 0.87 -8.01
CA PRO A 117 -3.63 0.69 -6.74
C PRO A 117 -3.32 -0.76 -6.37
N VAL A 118 -4.01 -1.75 -6.93
CA VAL A 118 -3.80 -3.17 -6.61
C VAL A 118 -2.56 -3.75 -7.30
N GLY A 119 -2.39 -3.49 -8.59
CA GLY A 119 -1.26 -4.08 -9.35
C GLY A 119 -0.78 -3.20 -10.50
N GLY A 120 -1.18 -1.94 -10.50
CA GLY A 120 -0.71 -0.91 -11.42
C GLY A 120 0.28 0.06 -10.76
N LEU A 121 0.19 1.34 -11.12
CA LEU A 121 1.08 2.41 -10.65
C LEU A 121 2.56 2.06 -10.91
N GLY A 122 2.83 1.44 -12.06
CA GLY A 122 4.15 0.89 -12.41
C GLY A 122 5.21 1.95 -12.73
N ASP A 123 4.86 3.22 -12.82
CA ASP A 123 5.77 4.32 -13.07
C ASP A 123 5.69 5.41 -12.01
N VAL A 124 6.80 6.14 -11.85
CA VAL A 124 6.92 7.18 -10.82
C VAL A 124 5.94 8.35 -11.01
N TYR A 125 5.46 8.59 -12.21
CA TYR A 125 4.57 9.71 -12.51
C TYR A 125 3.14 9.40 -12.08
N ALA A 126 2.69 8.16 -12.28
CA ALA A 126 1.41 7.67 -11.77
C ALA A 126 1.41 7.69 -10.23
N VAL A 127 2.52 7.28 -9.60
CA VAL A 127 2.70 7.33 -8.14
C VAL A 127 2.65 8.76 -7.61
N ASP A 128 3.25 9.73 -8.30
CA ASP A 128 3.21 11.13 -7.88
C ASP A 128 1.78 11.70 -7.91
N LEU A 129 0.99 11.33 -8.91
CA LEU A 129 -0.43 11.71 -8.95
C LEU A 129 -1.22 11.02 -7.83
N TRP A 130 -1.06 9.71 -7.68
CA TRP A 130 -1.75 8.95 -6.65
C TRP A 130 -1.50 9.50 -5.23
N ARG A 131 -0.27 9.89 -4.90
CA ARG A 131 0.07 10.51 -3.61
C ARG A 131 -0.70 11.80 -3.30
N ASN A 132 -1.16 12.50 -4.31
CA ASN A 132 -1.95 13.70 -4.15
C ASN A 132 -3.46 13.42 -4.11
N LEU A 133 -3.90 12.30 -4.71
CA LEU A 133 -5.30 11.89 -4.75
C LEU A 133 -5.68 11.03 -3.54
N SER A 134 -4.71 10.35 -2.93
CA SER A 134 -4.93 9.38 -1.85
C SER A 134 -4.21 9.80 -0.57
N ASP A 135 -4.90 9.68 0.54
CA ASP A 135 -4.35 9.91 1.87
C ASP A 135 -3.90 8.57 2.48
N PRO A 136 -2.64 8.47 2.93
CA PRO A 136 -2.16 7.27 3.61
C PRO A 136 -2.64 7.23 5.08
N THR A 137 -2.65 6.03 5.67
CA THR A 137 -2.85 5.86 7.12
C THR A 137 -1.75 6.54 7.91
N LEU A 138 -0.51 6.30 7.50
CA LEU A 138 0.72 6.85 8.06
C LEU A 138 1.56 7.43 6.93
N TRP A 139 2.35 8.44 7.24
CA TRP A 139 3.29 9.00 6.29
C TRP A 139 4.64 9.30 6.95
N ASN A 140 5.70 9.21 6.18
CA ASN A 140 7.03 9.53 6.71
C ASN A 140 7.23 11.04 6.77
N ASP A 141 7.75 11.52 7.89
CA ASP A 141 8.17 12.92 8.05
C ASP A 141 9.17 13.33 6.96
N ALA A 142 8.94 14.49 6.37
CA ALA A 142 9.69 14.96 5.19
C ALA A 142 11.19 15.19 5.45
N PHE A 143 11.59 15.35 6.70
CA PHE A 143 12.98 15.67 7.09
C PHE A 143 13.68 14.52 7.77
N THR A 144 12.98 13.79 8.62
CA THR A 144 13.55 12.68 9.41
C THR A 144 13.34 11.32 8.76
N GLY A 145 12.30 11.18 7.94
CA GLY A 145 11.86 9.91 7.37
C GLY A 145 11.17 8.99 8.37
N ILE A 146 10.95 9.44 9.61
CA ILE A 146 10.27 8.65 10.63
C ILE A 146 8.77 8.57 10.30
N PRO A 147 8.14 7.37 10.35
CA PRO A 147 6.72 7.23 10.19
C PRO A 147 5.95 8.01 11.26
N GLN A 148 4.86 8.65 10.85
CA GLN A 148 4.01 9.45 11.74
C GLN A 148 2.54 9.28 11.36
N PRO A 149 1.61 9.52 12.29
CA PRO A 149 0.17 9.52 12.03
C PRO A 149 -0.20 10.49 10.91
N PHE A 150 -1.11 10.06 10.02
CA PHE A 150 -1.71 10.92 9.01
C PHE A 150 -3.24 10.86 9.07
N ARG A 151 -3.85 9.70 8.86
CA ARG A 151 -5.30 9.46 8.96
C ARG A 151 -5.69 8.54 10.10
N ALA A 152 -4.73 7.89 10.74
CA ALA A 152 -4.94 7.17 11.98
C ALA A 152 -3.90 7.55 13.00
N SER A 153 -4.28 7.59 14.26
CA SER A 153 -3.35 7.45 15.37
C SER A 153 -3.11 5.97 15.63
N TYR A 154 -2.04 5.65 16.35
CA TYR A 154 -1.73 4.26 16.69
C TYR A 154 -1.03 4.16 18.03
N GLU A 155 -1.19 3.01 18.66
CA GLU A 155 -0.47 2.59 19.87
C GLU A 155 0.25 1.29 19.56
N VAL A 156 1.51 1.17 20.01
CA VAL A 156 2.33 -0.02 19.81
C VAL A 156 2.54 -0.71 21.15
N GLU A 157 2.36 -2.01 21.18
CA GLU A 157 2.75 -2.91 22.27
C GLU A 157 3.65 -3.98 21.68
N THR A 158 4.87 -4.12 22.19
CA THR A 158 5.84 -5.11 21.71
C THR A 158 6.45 -5.89 22.85
N ALA A 159 6.68 -7.18 22.62
CA ALA A 159 7.43 -8.03 23.53
C ALA A 159 8.95 -7.91 23.37
N GLY A 160 9.40 -7.14 22.36
CA GLY A 160 10.80 -7.05 22.01
C GLY A 160 11.26 -8.14 21.03
N PRO A 161 12.58 -8.22 20.74
CA PRO A 161 13.08 -9.08 19.66
C PRO A 161 13.11 -10.58 20.03
N GLU A 162 13.03 -10.96 21.31
CA GLU A 162 13.22 -12.33 21.76
C GLU A 162 11.96 -12.96 22.38
N ASP A 163 10.94 -12.15 22.68
CA ASP A 163 9.71 -12.60 23.33
C ASP A 163 8.47 -12.43 22.43
N THR A 164 7.33 -12.92 22.89
CA THR A 164 6.07 -12.81 22.15
C THR A 164 4.92 -12.43 23.07
N LEU A 165 3.90 -11.79 22.48
CA LEU A 165 2.60 -11.50 23.08
C LEU A 165 1.61 -12.61 22.69
N GLU A 166 0.65 -12.91 23.56
CA GLU A 166 -0.47 -13.79 23.23
C GLU A 166 -1.47 -13.06 22.32
N VAL A 167 -1.87 -13.70 21.21
CA VAL A 167 -2.95 -13.19 20.35
C VAL A 167 -4.28 -13.64 20.95
N PRO A 168 -5.24 -12.71 21.22
CA PRO A 168 -6.52 -13.05 21.81
C PRO A 168 -7.30 -14.07 20.98
N ALA A 169 -8.05 -14.95 21.65
CA ALA A 169 -8.80 -16.01 20.99
C ALA A 169 -9.98 -15.49 20.12
N ASP A 170 -10.38 -14.24 20.30
CA ASP A 170 -11.39 -13.55 19.49
C ASP A 170 -10.78 -12.76 18.32
N ALA A 171 -9.46 -12.76 18.18
CA ALA A 171 -8.80 -12.28 16.96
C ALA A 171 -9.07 -13.25 15.80
N VAL A 172 -9.16 -12.71 14.60
CA VAL A 172 -9.48 -13.46 13.38
C VAL A 172 -8.39 -13.32 12.33
N THR A 173 -8.33 -14.31 11.45
CA THR A 173 -7.55 -14.25 10.21
C THR A 173 -8.43 -14.65 9.02
N TRP A 174 -8.08 -14.18 7.82
CA TRP A 174 -8.83 -14.56 6.62
C TRP A 174 -8.39 -15.95 6.15
N ASP A 175 -9.34 -16.88 6.12
CA ASP A 175 -9.11 -18.19 5.52
C ASP A 175 -9.56 -18.18 4.05
N VAL A 176 -8.58 -18.32 3.15
CA VAL A 176 -8.79 -18.24 1.70
C VAL A 176 -9.55 -19.45 1.15
N GLU A 177 -9.56 -20.59 1.84
CA GLU A 177 -10.25 -21.80 1.40
C GLU A 177 -11.74 -21.71 1.67
N SER A 178 -12.11 -21.31 2.89
CA SER A 178 -13.53 -21.15 3.28
C SER A 178 -14.09 -19.77 2.89
N LYS A 179 -13.23 -18.82 2.48
CA LYS A 179 -13.56 -17.41 2.21
C LYS A 179 -14.30 -16.78 3.40
N ALA A 180 -13.74 -16.92 4.57
CA ALA A 180 -14.32 -16.44 5.82
C ALA A 180 -13.25 -15.98 6.81
N TRP A 181 -13.61 -15.06 7.68
CA TRP A 181 -12.83 -14.75 8.88
C TRP A 181 -13.00 -15.87 9.89
N VAL A 182 -11.90 -16.49 10.25
CA VAL A 182 -11.87 -17.58 11.24
C VAL A 182 -11.06 -17.15 12.47
N PRO A 183 -11.44 -17.61 13.66
CA PRO A 183 -10.63 -17.37 14.85
C PRO A 183 -9.19 -17.87 14.66
N VAL A 184 -8.22 -17.13 15.17
CA VAL A 184 -6.82 -17.57 15.15
C VAL A 184 -6.68 -18.88 15.94
N PRO A 185 -5.75 -19.78 15.57
CA PRO A 185 -5.49 -21.01 16.34
C PRO A 185 -5.16 -20.69 17.80
N ALA A 186 -5.63 -21.54 18.72
CA ALA A 186 -5.32 -21.37 20.13
C ALA A 186 -3.80 -21.43 20.38
N GLY A 187 -3.30 -20.49 21.17
CA GLY A 187 -1.88 -20.35 21.45
C GLY A 187 -1.08 -19.62 20.37
N THR A 188 -1.77 -18.96 19.42
CA THR A 188 -1.11 -18.06 18.48
C THR A 188 -0.43 -16.92 19.23
N THR A 189 0.80 -16.62 18.88
CA THR A 189 1.59 -15.51 19.42
C THR A 189 2.02 -14.56 18.33
N ALA A 190 2.37 -13.35 18.71
CA ALA A 190 2.94 -12.33 17.83
C ALA A 190 4.04 -11.57 18.59
N VAL A 191 4.98 -10.99 17.86
CA VAL A 191 6.04 -10.18 18.46
C VAL A 191 5.52 -8.80 18.88
N SER A 192 4.63 -8.24 18.08
CA SER A 192 4.07 -6.91 18.32
C SER A 192 2.57 -6.87 18.02
N LYS A 193 1.89 -5.96 18.70
CA LYS A 193 0.50 -5.56 18.46
C LYS A 193 0.47 -4.06 18.19
N VAL A 194 -0.26 -3.66 17.17
CA VAL A 194 -0.54 -2.25 16.89
C VAL A 194 -2.04 -2.01 16.89
N ILE A 195 -2.47 -0.98 17.59
CA ILE A 195 -3.88 -0.57 17.69
C ILE A 195 -4.04 0.72 16.88
N PHE A 196 -4.76 0.65 15.78
CA PHE A 196 -5.05 1.81 14.94
C PHE A 196 -6.40 2.41 15.31
N ASP A 197 -6.41 3.73 15.53
CA ASP A 197 -7.60 4.53 15.75
C ASP A 197 -7.84 5.43 14.52
N TYR A 198 -8.93 5.15 13.82
CA TYR A 198 -9.38 5.90 12.64
C TYR A 198 -10.55 6.85 12.95
N SER A 199 -10.90 7.07 14.21
CA SER A 199 -12.14 7.79 14.62
C SER A 199 -12.26 9.16 13.98
N ASP A 200 -11.17 9.90 13.84
CA ASP A 200 -11.14 11.22 13.20
C ASP A 200 -11.32 11.17 11.67
N TYR A 201 -11.19 9.98 11.08
CA TYR A 201 -11.26 9.78 9.63
C TYR A 201 -12.51 9.05 9.17
N LEU A 202 -13.03 8.14 9.99
CA LEU A 202 -14.25 7.42 9.69
C LEU A 202 -15.44 8.40 9.59
N GLY A 203 -16.26 8.19 8.55
CA GLY A 203 -17.37 9.08 8.25
C GLY A 203 -17.02 10.29 7.36
N ALA A 204 -15.73 10.55 7.08
CA ALA A 204 -15.36 11.35 5.93
C ALA A 204 -15.77 10.63 4.64
N ASN A 205 -15.86 11.35 3.53
CA ASN A 205 -16.35 10.77 2.29
C ASN A 205 -15.23 10.49 1.28
N TRP A 206 -15.39 9.41 0.55
CA TRP A 206 -14.74 9.20 -0.73
C TRP A 206 -15.19 10.27 -1.74
N HIS A 207 -14.43 10.51 -2.80
CA HIS A 207 -14.75 11.54 -3.81
C HIS A 207 -16.15 11.38 -4.42
N HIS A 208 -16.70 10.17 -4.51
CA HIS A 208 -18.05 9.90 -5.01
C HIS A 208 -19.15 10.00 -3.94
N GLY A 209 -18.82 10.54 -2.77
CA GLY A 209 -19.79 10.89 -1.72
C GLY A 209 -20.12 9.78 -0.73
N GLN A 210 -19.65 8.53 -0.94
CA GLN A 210 -19.87 7.46 0.03
C GLN A 210 -18.94 7.58 1.23
N PRO A 211 -19.39 7.20 2.45
CA PRO A 211 -18.57 7.31 3.64
C PRO A 211 -17.39 6.34 3.63
N ILE A 212 -16.28 6.78 4.19
CA ILE A 212 -15.15 5.91 4.52
C ILE A 212 -15.50 5.13 5.77
N THR A 213 -15.35 3.81 5.73
CA THR A 213 -15.69 2.92 6.84
C THR A 213 -14.60 1.87 7.05
N LEU A 214 -14.66 1.14 8.18
CA LEU A 214 -13.77 0.01 8.44
C LEU A 214 -13.89 -1.12 7.41
N ALA A 215 -15.03 -1.20 6.70
CA ALA A 215 -15.21 -2.14 5.60
C ALA A 215 -14.14 -1.97 4.51
N ASP A 216 -13.69 -0.74 4.25
CA ASP A 216 -12.66 -0.45 3.24
C ASP A 216 -11.31 -1.09 3.63
N ALA A 217 -10.93 -1.00 4.91
CA ALA A 217 -9.72 -1.64 5.43
C ALA A 217 -9.84 -3.18 5.48
N VAL A 218 -10.95 -3.68 6.03
CA VAL A 218 -11.18 -5.13 6.19
C VAL A 218 -11.24 -5.85 4.84
N TYR A 219 -11.92 -5.26 3.85
CA TYR A 219 -11.92 -5.83 2.50
C TYR A 219 -10.51 -5.91 1.91
N SER A 220 -9.72 -4.86 2.08
CA SER A 220 -8.35 -4.83 1.56
C SER A 220 -7.43 -5.85 2.21
N ILE A 221 -7.61 -6.12 3.50
CA ILE A 221 -6.86 -7.19 4.20
C ILE A 221 -7.23 -8.55 3.60
N ALA A 222 -8.53 -8.85 3.48
CA ALA A 222 -8.99 -10.10 2.88
C ALA A 222 -8.52 -10.25 1.42
N GLN A 223 -8.64 -9.20 0.61
CA GLN A 223 -8.14 -9.17 -0.77
C GLN A 223 -6.64 -9.47 -0.83
N GLY A 224 -5.84 -8.84 0.03
CA GLY A 224 -4.41 -9.08 0.12
C GLY A 224 -4.07 -10.55 0.41
N MET A 225 -4.78 -11.17 1.36
CA MET A 225 -4.63 -12.59 1.69
C MET A 225 -5.03 -13.50 0.52
N GLU A 226 -6.14 -13.19 -0.16
CA GLU A 226 -6.57 -13.95 -1.33
C GLU A 226 -5.58 -13.83 -2.50
N LEU A 227 -5.08 -12.62 -2.80
CA LEU A 227 -4.08 -12.41 -3.83
C LEU A 227 -2.76 -13.15 -3.55
N ALA A 228 -2.42 -13.33 -2.28
CA ALA A 228 -1.20 -14.01 -1.87
C ALA A 228 -1.34 -15.54 -1.79
N TYR A 229 -2.50 -16.06 -1.40
CA TYR A 229 -2.63 -17.46 -0.98
C TYR A 229 -3.73 -18.25 -1.68
N ASP A 230 -4.77 -17.62 -2.26
CA ASP A 230 -5.78 -18.36 -3.05
C ASP A 230 -5.12 -18.95 -4.31
N PRO A 231 -5.12 -20.28 -4.50
CA PRO A 231 -4.41 -20.92 -5.60
C PRO A 231 -4.82 -20.43 -7.00
N GLU A 232 -6.11 -20.11 -7.19
CA GLU A 232 -6.63 -19.63 -8.47
C GLU A 232 -6.20 -18.19 -8.74
N LYS A 233 -6.29 -17.30 -7.72
CA LYS A 233 -5.87 -15.90 -7.83
C LYS A 233 -4.35 -15.80 -8.02
N VAL A 234 -3.58 -16.58 -7.26
CA VAL A 234 -2.11 -16.69 -7.40
C VAL A 234 -1.71 -17.15 -8.81
N ARG A 235 -2.43 -18.12 -9.37
CA ARG A 235 -2.17 -18.58 -10.74
C ARG A 235 -2.38 -17.49 -11.78
N ILE A 236 -3.30 -16.55 -11.53
CA ILE A 236 -3.57 -15.41 -12.41
C ILE A 236 -2.57 -14.29 -12.16
N GLU A 237 -2.45 -13.84 -10.92
CA GLU A 237 -1.64 -12.68 -10.51
C GLU A 237 -0.38 -13.11 -9.71
N THR A 238 0.42 -14.00 -10.29
CA THR A 238 1.62 -14.57 -9.65
C THR A 238 2.60 -13.48 -9.16
N ALA A 239 2.76 -12.40 -9.92
CA ALA A 239 3.68 -11.33 -9.56
C ALA A 239 3.29 -10.64 -8.24
N ILE A 240 1.99 -10.42 -8.04
CA ILE A 240 1.46 -9.83 -6.79
C ILE A 240 1.68 -10.79 -5.62
N ALA A 241 1.35 -12.07 -5.81
CA ALA A 241 1.53 -13.09 -4.77
C ALA A 241 2.98 -13.18 -4.28
N VAL A 242 3.95 -13.23 -5.19
CA VAL A 242 5.37 -13.35 -4.85
C VAL A 242 5.88 -12.16 -4.03
N THR A 243 5.40 -10.95 -4.33
CA THR A 243 5.83 -9.74 -3.62
C THR A 243 5.12 -9.54 -2.28
N SER A 244 3.89 -10.03 -2.13
CA SER A 244 3.07 -9.80 -0.92
C SER A 244 3.30 -10.83 0.19
N ARG A 245 3.57 -12.09 -0.16
CA ARG A 245 3.72 -13.19 0.81
C ARG A 245 4.72 -12.92 1.93
N PRO A 246 5.95 -12.43 1.68
CA PRO A 246 6.94 -12.25 2.74
C PRO A 246 6.48 -11.33 3.87
N ILE A 247 5.62 -10.36 3.55
CA ILE A 247 5.04 -9.45 4.52
C ILE A 247 3.82 -10.11 5.18
N LEU A 248 2.91 -10.67 4.39
CA LEU A 248 1.65 -11.23 4.89
C LEU A 248 1.85 -12.45 5.81
N GLU A 249 2.93 -13.21 5.65
CA GLU A 249 3.30 -14.32 6.54
C GLU A 249 3.55 -13.87 8.00
N THR A 250 3.92 -12.61 8.20
CA THR A 250 4.19 -12.06 9.53
C THR A 250 2.92 -11.64 10.26
N PHE A 251 1.78 -11.47 9.58
CA PHE A 251 0.52 -11.09 10.21
C PHE A 251 -0.14 -12.31 10.86
N LYS A 252 -0.45 -12.21 12.14
CA LYS A 252 -0.96 -13.32 12.97
C LYS A 252 -2.43 -13.23 13.28
N GLY A 253 -3.01 -12.05 13.15
CA GLY A 253 -4.44 -11.87 13.38
C GLY A 253 -4.85 -10.42 13.43
N TYR A 254 -6.15 -10.21 13.37
CA TYR A 254 -6.80 -8.92 13.40
C TYR A 254 -7.97 -8.95 14.36
N ARG A 255 -8.26 -7.83 15.01
CA ARG A 255 -9.42 -7.69 15.90
C ARG A 255 -9.98 -6.28 15.81
N LEU A 256 -11.31 -6.15 15.79
CA LEU A 256 -11.98 -4.88 16.02
C LEU A 256 -12.40 -4.78 17.47
N THR A 257 -12.00 -3.72 18.14
CA THR A 257 -12.42 -3.42 19.50
C THR A 257 -13.87 -2.94 19.55
N GLU A 258 -14.47 -2.83 20.74
CA GLU A 258 -15.84 -2.33 20.89
C GLU A 258 -15.99 -0.86 20.48
N ASP A 259 -14.90 -0.08 20.54
CA ASP A 259 -14.81 1.32 20.16
C ASP A 259 -14.27 1.54 18.74
N ASP A 260 -14.41 0.53 17.88
CA ASP A 260 -14.07 0.57 16.44
C ASP A 260 -12.58 0.80 16.11
N ARG A 261 -11.66 0.47 17.03
CA ARG A 261 -10.24 0.45 16.74
C ARG A 261 -9.82 -0.88 16.15
N LEU A 262 -8.86 -0.85 15.22
CA LEU A 262 -8.32 -2.06 14.58
C LEU A 262 -7.01 -2.47 15.24
N GLU A 263 -7.03 -3.64 15.89
CA GLU A 263 -5.82 -4.29 16.38
C GLU A 263 -5.22 -5.20 15.31
N VAL A 264 -3.93 -5.07 15.10
CA VAL A 264 -3.14 -5.86 14.16
C VAL A 264 -1.99 -6.52 14.90
N TYR A 265 -1.89 -7.84 14.78
CA TYR A 265 -0.86 -8.66 15.43
C TYR A 265 0.16 -9.11 14.39
N VAL A 266 1.47 -8.83 14.63
CA VAL A 266 2.53 -9.10 13.65
C VAL A 266 3.77 -9.71 14.30
N ASP A 267 4.45 -10.61 13.59
CA ASP A 267 5.80 -11.08 13.91
C ASP A 267 6.83 -10.11 13.31
N TYR A 268 6.86 -8.93 13.88
CA TYR A 268 7.80 -7.89 13.48
C TYR A 268 8.21 -7.06 14.70
N TRP A 269 9.50 -6.79 14.81
CA TRP A 269 10.08 -5.91 15.81
C TRP A 269 11.00 -4.88 15.14
N HIS A 270 11.04 -3.72 15.72
CA HIS A 270 12.01 -2.67 15.41
C HIS A 270 12.31 -1.88 16.69
N PHE A 271 13.53 -1.39 16.85
CA PHE A 271 13.92 -0.62 18.03
C PHE A 271 13.20 0.75 18.15
N ASP A 272 12.64 1.22 17.03
CA ASP A 272 11.81 2.41 16.95
C ASP A 272 10.38 1.97 16.67
N GLU A 273 9.48 2.19 17.64
CA GLU A 273 8.09 1.72 17.59
C GLU A 273 7.29 2.31 16.43
N ASP A 274 7.64 3.51 15.95
CA ASP A 274 6.98 4.11 14.79
C ASP A 274 7.15 3.25 13.53
N HIS A 275 8.26 2.53 13.42
CA HIS A 275 8.48 1.58 12.33
C HIS A 275 7.63 0.32 12.47
N ILE A 276 7.32 -0.11 13.70
CA ILE A 276 6.37 -1.21 13.97
C ILE A 276 4.97 -0.77 13.55
N GLY A 277 4.57 0.46 13.93
CA GLY A 277 3.30 1.07 13.51
C GLY A 277 3.15 1.10 11.98
N ALA A 278 4.18 1.56 11.29
CA ALA A 278 4.18 1.61 9.83
C ALA A 278 4.12 0.23 9.19
N TYR A 279 4.85 -0.75 9.73
CA TYR A 279 4.86 -2.12 9.21
C TYR A 279 3.49 -2.79 9.33
N ALA A 280 2.83 -2.64 10.46
CA ALA A 280 1.53 -3.23 10.75
C ALA A 280 0.36 -2.48 10.08
N SER A 281 0.61 -1.28 9.52
CA SER A 281 -0.44 -0.45 8.95
C SER A 281 -1.12 -1.14 7.77
N PRO A 282 -2.42 -1.39 7.82
CA PRO A 282 -3.12 -2.02 6.73
C PRO A 282 -3.22 -1.08 5.52
N VAL A 283 -2.97 -1.64 4.33
CA VAL A 283 -3.21 -0.97 3.06
C VAL A 283 -4.71 -1.06 2.75
N GLY A 284 -5.50 -0.10 3.20
CA GLY A 284 -6.95 -0.22 3.13
C GLY A 284 -7.68 0.92 2.47
N PHE A 285 -7.18 2.13 2.65
CA PHE A 285 -7.88 3.35 2.26
C PHE A 285 -7.30 4.01 1.00
N ASP A 286 -6.77 3.24 0.10
CA ASP A 286 -6.26 3.69 -1.20
C ASP A 286 -7.34 3.77 -2.28
N MET A 287 -8.39 2.95 -2.14
CA MET A 287 -9.54 2.87 -3.04
C MET A 287 -10.74 2.28 -2.29
N PRO A 288 -11.97 2.73 -2.54
CA PRO A 288 -13.15 2.20 -1.88
C PRO A 288 -13.36 0.73 -2.22
N TRP A 289 -13.87 -0.03 -1.24
CA TRP A 289 -13.99 -1.47 -1.34
C TRP A 289 -14.89 -1.95 -2.50
N GLU A 290 -15.93 -1.20 -2.84
CA GLU A 290 -16.83 -1.54 -3.94
C GLU A 290 -16.12 -1.53 -5.30
N LEU A 291 -15.15 -0.66 -5.51
CA LEU A 291 -14.32 -0.71 -6.71
C LEU A 291 -13.38 -1.91 -6.70
N LYS A 292 -12.76 -2.21 -5.56
CA LYS A 292 -11.91 -3.40 -5.43
C LYS A 292 -12.72 -4.67 -5.69
N ALA A 293 -13.92 -4.77 -5.14
CA ALA A 293 -14.83 -5.91 -5.35
C ALA A 293 -15.23 -6.06 -6.84
N ALA A 294 -15.55 -4.95 -7.49
CA ALA A 294 -15.89 -4.98 -8.92
C ALA A 294 -14.68 -5.35 -9.80
N MET A 295 -13.49 -4.88 -9.45
CA MET A 295 -12.26 -5.26 -10.15
C MET A 295 -11.90 -6.73 -9.90
N ASP A 296 -12.06 -7.24 -8.68
CA ASP A 296 -11.85 -8.66 -8.36
C ASP A 296 -12.79 -9.56 -9.18
N GLU A 297 -14.05 -9.22 -9.25
CA GLU A 297 -15.04 -9.93 -10.08
C GLU A 297 -14.62 -9.93 -11.56
N LEU A 298 -14.22 -8.76 -12.09
CA LEU A 298 -13.78 -8.60 -13.47
C LEU A 298 -12.51 -9.41 -13.79
N VAL A 299 -11.55 -9.46 -12.85
CA VAL A 299 -10.25 -10.13 -13.05
C VAL A 299 -10.36 -11.62 -12.81
N PHE A 300 -11.00 -12.06 -11.73
CA PHE A 300 -10.92 -13.45 -11.29
C PHE A 300 -12.11 -14.30 -11.75
N GLU A 301 -13.30 -13.73 -11.82
CA GLU A 301 -14.50 -14.47 -12.25
C GLU A 301 -14.77 -14.28 -13.74
N GLU A 302 -14.86 -13.04 -14.21
CA GLU A 302 -15.10 -12.75 -15.63
C GLU A 302 -13.87 -12.97 -16.52
N ARG A 303 -12.66 -12.85 -15.97
CA ARG A 303 -11.36 -13.01 -16.66
C ARG A 303 -11.20 -12.10 -17.88
N ARG A 304 -11.65 -10.87 -17.77
CA ARG A 304 -11.67 -9.90 -18.87
C ARG A 304 -10.64 -8.79 -18.73
N ALA A 305 -9.91 -8.78 -17.64
CA ALA A 305 -8.84 -7.82 -17.36
C ALA A 305 -7.82 -8.43 -16.40
N ALA A 306 -6.75 -7.72 -16.12
CA ALA A 306 -5.72 -8.12 -15.16
C ALA A 306 -5.26 -6.93 -14.33
N TYR A 307 -4.79 -7.20 -13.11
CA TYR A 307 -4.20 -6.20 -12.23
C TYR A 307 -2.76 -5.85 -12.60
N SER A 308 -1.98 -6.83 -13.03
CA SER A 308 -0.57 -6.67 -13.36
C SER A 308 -0.30 -6.72 -14.86
N ASP A 309 0.78 -6.05 -15.30
CA ASP A 309 1.27 -6.09 -16.68
C ASP A 309 1.60 -7.52 -17.12
N THR A 310 2.22 -8.30 -16.24
CA THR A 310 2.60 -9.69 -16.52
C THR A 310 1.38 -10.57 -16.75
N ALA A 311 0.32 -10.43 -15.97
CA ALA A 311 -0.93 -11.17 -16.16
C ALA A 311 -1.67 -10.67 -17.40
N ALA A 312 -1.76 -9.36 -17.62
CA ALA A 312 -2.37 -8.78 -18.82
C ALA A 312 -1.73 -9.30 -20.10
N SER A 313 -0.40 -9.31 -20.16
CA SER A 313 0.35 -9.84 -21.29
C SER A 313 0.16 -11.35 -21.46
N ARG A 314 0.19 -12.11 -20.36
CA ARG A 314 0.05 -13.58 -20.38
C ARG A 314 -1.31 -14.02 -20.87
N PHE A 315 -2.37 -13.34 -20.49
CA PHE A 315 -3.75 -13.73 -20.84
C PHE A 315 -4.33 -12.93 -22.01
N SER A 316 -3.56 -11.97 -22.55
CA SER A 316 -3.98 -11.10 -23.65
C SER A 316 -5.28 -10.33 -23.33
N VAL A 317 -5.35 -9.79 -22.12
CA VAL A 317 -6.44 -8.95 -21.62
C VAL A 317 -5.92 -7.56 -21.26
N PRO A 318 -6.79 -6.54 -21.10
CA PRO A 318 -6.36 -5.23 -20.64
C PRO A 318 -5.68 -5.28 -19.26
N TRP A 319 -4.58 -4.54 -19.11
CA TRP A 319 -4.06 -4.15 -17.80
C TRP A 319 -4.90 -2.98 -17.31
N ILE A 320 -5.74 -3.19 -16.28
CA ILE A 320 -6.74 -2.23 -15.83
C ILE A 320 -6.11 -0.88 -15.50
N SER A 321 -6.65 0.18 -16.12
CA SER A 321 -6.38 1.55 -15.72
C SER A 321 -7.69 2.31 -15.52
N LEU A 322 -7.98 2.69 -14.29
CA LEU A 322 -9.23 3.36 -13.90
C LEU A 322 -9.38 4.77 -14.50
N VAL A 323 -8.30 5.34 -15.04
CA VAL A 323 -8.32 6.62 -15.76
C VAL A 323 -8.73 6.47 -17.23
N LEU A 324 -8.61 5.27 -17.80
CA LEU A 324 -8.97 5.02 -19.19
C LEU A 324 -10.46 4.66 -19.30
N GLU A 325 -11.21 5.45 -20.04
CA GLU A 325 -12.64 5.22 -20.26
C GLU A 325 -12.96 3.78 -20.72
N ARG A 326 -12.12 3.21 -21.59
CA ARG A 326 -12.28 1.82 -22.04
C ARG A 326 -12.31 0.82 -20.88
N ASP A 327 -11.36 0.94 -19.95
CA ASP A 327 -11.21 0.01 -18.84
C ASP A 327 -12.23 0.32 -17.74
N ALA A 328 -12.50 1.60 -17.49
CA ALA A 328 -13.55 2.05 -16.58
C ALA A 328 -14.94 1.54 -17.01
N ASN A 329 -15.25 1.52 -18.32
CA ASN A 329 -16.47 0.92 -18.87
C ASN A 329 -16.59 -0.58 -18.55
N LEU A 330 -15.47 -1.33 -18.48
CA LEU A 330 -15.52 -2.74 -18.09
C LEU A 330 -15.92 -2.87 -16.61
N VAL A 331 -15.30 -2.06 -15.76
CA VAL A 331 -15.58 -2.04 -14.32
C VAL A 331 -17.03 -1.55 -14.07
N ASP A 332 -17.53 -0.52 -14.76
CA ASP A 332 -18.92 -0.04 -14.64
C ASP A 332 -19.94 -1.16 -14.90
N ARG A 333 -19.70 -1.98 -15.93
CA ARG A 333 -20.63 -3.11 -16.22
C ARG A 333 -20.67 -4.11 -15.07
N THR A 334 -19.53 -4.35 -14.43
CA THR A 334 -19.44 -5.23 -13.26
C THR A 334 -20.11 -4.57 -12.05
N LEU A 335 -19.87 -3.28 -11.80
CA LEU A 335 -20.57 -2.50 -10.76
C LEU A 335 -22.08 -2.59 -10.90
N ARG A 336 -22.60 -2.43 -12.14
CA ARG A 336 -24.03 -2.57 -12.45
C ARG A 336 -24.60 -3.96 -12.15
N LYS A 337 -23.81 -5.01 -12.41
CA LYS A 337 -24.17 -6.38 -12.05
C LYS A 337 -24.28 -6.52 -10.53
N LEU A 338 -23.21 -6.13 -9.80
CA LEU A 338 -23.13 -6.27 -8.35
C LEU A 338 -24.20 -5.43 -7.62
N ALA A 339 -24.50 -4.23 -8.12
CA ALA A 339 -25.57 -3.38 -7.59
C ALA A 339 -26.94 -4.04 -7.71
N ARG A 340 -27.25 -4.58 -8.89
CA ARG A 340 -28.53 -5.27 -9.14
C ARG A 340 -28.69 -6.54 -8.31
N GLU A 341 -27.57 -7.23 -8.03
CA GLU A 341 -27.53 -8.46 -7.24
C GLU A 341 -27.39 -8.17 -5.74
N GLU A 342 -27.24 -6.90 -5.34
CA GLU A 342 -27.03 -6.45 -3.97
C GLU A 342 -25.88 -7.24 -3.30
N THR A 343 -24.80 -7.47 -4.04
CA THR A 343 -23.73 -8.39 -3.65
C THR A 343 -22.90 -7.81 -2.51
N VAL A 344 -22.89 -8.47 -1.36
CA VAL A 344 -21.98 -8.17 -0.25
C VAL A 344 -20.77 -9.11 -0.33
N PRO A 345 -19.54 -8.60 -0.44
CA PRO A 345 -18.36 -9.45 -0.36
C PRO A 345 -18.32 -10.26 0.94
N ALA A 346 -17.91 -11.52 0.88
CA ALA A 346 -17.87 -12.41 2.03
C ALA A 346 -17.06 -11.83 3.21
N ALA A 347 -15.98 -11.10 2.90
CA ALA A 347 -15.15 -10.44 3.89
C ALA A 347 -15.87 -9.38 4.74
N LEU A 348 -16.98 -8.84 4.25
CA LEU A 348 -17.75 -7.78 4.91
C LEU A 348 -19.03 -8.28 5.58
N ALA A 349 -19.43 -9.52 5.28
CA ALA A 349 -20.64 -10.13 5.83
C ALA A 349 -20.49 -10.45 7.31
N ASP A 350 -19.32 -10.93 7.71
CA ASP A 350 -19.03 -11.30 9.11
C ASP A 350 -17.53 -11.14 9.39
N PHE A 351 -17.14 -10.15 10.16
CA PHE A 351 -15.80 -9.99 10.72
C PHE A 351 -15.84 -10.22 12.23
N GLY A 352 -15.53 -11.43 12.68
CA GLY A 352 -15.52 -11.77 14.10
C GLY A 352 -16.87 -11.54 14.81
N GLY A 353 -17.98 -11.79 14.12
CA GLY A 353 -19.35 -11.57 14.63
C GLY A 353 -19.91 -10.19 14.28
N ARG A 354 -19.23 -9.37 13.51
CA ARG A 354 -19.67 -8.01 13.09
C ARG A 354 -19.92 -7.94 11.60
N THR A 355 -21.13 -7.55 11.20
CA THR A 355 -21.46 -7.21 9.81
C THR A 355 -20.94 -5.81 9.51
N LEU A 356 -20.14 -5.66 8.45
CA LEU A 356 -19.51 -4.39 8.06
C LEU A 356 -20.19 -3.73 6.84
N ALA A 357 -21.01 -4.46 6.10
CA ALA A 357 -21.84 -3.92 5.03
C ALA A 357 -23.13 -4.75 4.89
N THR A 358 -24.23 -4.08 4.66
CA THR A 358 -25.51 -4.70 4.32
C THR A 358 -25.72 -4.75 2.79
N PRO A 359 -26.65 -5.58 2.27
CA PRO A 359 -26.99 -5.59 0.84
C PRO A 359 -27.39 -4.22 0.30
N GLU A 360 -28.19 -3.47 1.06
CA GLU A 360 -28.66 -2.13 0.69
C GLU A 360 -27.50 -1.12 0.61
N GLU A 361 -26.59 -1.16 1.59
CA GLU A 361 -25.39 -0.32 1.56
C GLU A 361 -24.45 -0.67 0.42
N ALA A 362 -24.29 -1.96 0.15
CA ALA A 362 -23.48 -2.44 -0.96
C ALA A 362 -24.04 -1.94 -2.31
N ALA A 363 -25.34 -2.11 -2.55
CA ALA A 363 -26.00 -1.63 -3.75
C ALA A 363 -25.83 -0.10 -3.91
N ALA A 364 -26.03 0.67 -2.84
CA ALA A 364 -25.89 2.12 -2.86
C ALA A 364 -24.45 2.55 -3.21
N ARG A 365 -23.42 1.87 -2.69
CA ARG A 365 -22.02 2.15 -2.99
C ARG A 365 -21.67 1.84 -4.44
N TYR A 366 -22.11 0.70 -4.96
CA TYR A 366 -21.92 0.36 -6.38
C TYR A 366 -22.58 1.37 -7.32
N GLU A 367 -23.82 1.81 -7.01
CA GLU A 367 -24.50 2.83 -7.80
C GLU A 367 -23.79 4.20 -7.72
N ALA A 368 -23.32 4.61 -6.55
CA ALA A 368 -22.58 5.88 -6.41
C ALA A 368 -21.28 5.87 -7.24
N ALA A 369 -20.55 4.76 -7.29
CA ALA A 369 -19.38 4.63 -8.15
C ALA A 369 -19.74 4.70 -9.65
N ARG A 370 -20.92 4.19 -10.04
CA ARG A 370 -21.45 4.30 -11.41
C ARG A 370 -21.87 5.73 -11.76
N GLU A 371 -22.55 6.43 -10.83
CA GLU A 371 -22.91 7.85 -11.00
C GLU A 371 -21.65 8.72 -11.18
N TRP A 372 -20.59 8.42 -10.42
CA TRP A 372 -19.28 9.08 -10.60
C TRP A 372 -18.73 8.84 -12.01
N PHE A 373 -18.78 7.59 -12.51
CA PHE A 373 -18.32 7.26 -13.86
C PHE A 373 -19.14 7.97 -14.93
N ASP A 374 -20.46 8.02 -14.79
CA ASP A 374 -21.35 8.72 -15.73
C ASP A 374 -21.06 10.24 -15.79
N GLU A 375 -20.59 10.83 -14.67
CA GLU A 375 -20.22 12.25 -14.60
C GLU A 375 -18.80 12.54 -15.07
N LYS A 376 -17.82 11.70 -14.68
CA LYS A 376 -16.38 11.97 -14.80
C LYS A 376 -15.68 11.20 -15.90
N GLU A 377 -16.34 10.20 -16.51
CA GLU A 377 -15.79 9.32 -17.56
C GLU A 377 -14.57 8.49 -17.13
N HIS A 378 -14.29 8.40 -15.81
CA HIS A 378 -13.25 7.58 -15.20
C HIS A 378 -13.68 7.05 -13.82
N LEU A 379 -12.95 6.04 -13.29
CA LEU A 379 -13.20 5.46 -11.96
C LEU A 379 -12.06 5.72 -10.97
N VAL A 380 -11.32 6.81 -11.15
CA VAL A 380 -10.33 7.26 -10.17
C VAL A 380 -11.06 7.90 -8.99
N ILE A 381 -11.50 7.08 -8.06
CA ILE A 381 -12.16 7.47 -6.82
C ILE A 381 -11.18 7.26 -5.68
N SER A 382 -10.92 8.30 -4.93
CA SER A 382 -10.00 8.29 -3.79
C SER A 382 -10.55 9.21 -2.70
N GLN A 383 -9.73 9.62 -1.73
CA GLN A 383 -10.20 10.36 -0.55
C GLN A 383 -9.26 11.51 -0.14
N GLY A 384 -8.27 11.80 -0.95
CA GLY A 384 -7.36 12.93 -0.71
C GLY A 384 -8.00 14.29 -1.08
N PRO A 385 -7.25 15.37 -0.91
CA PRO A 385 -7.79 16.72 -1.14
C PRO A 385 -7.96 17.08 -2.61
N PHE A 386 -7.42 16.27 -3.52
CA PHE A 386 -7.50 16.49 -4.96
C PHE A 386 -8.21 15.32 -5.65
N TYR A 387 -8.85 15.60 -6.78
CA TYR A 387 -9.48 14.60 -7.65
C TYR A 387 -9.24 14.97 -9.12
N LEU A 388 -9.41 13.99 -10.02
CA LEU A 388 -9.31 14.20 -11.47
C LEU A 388 -10.59 14.79 -12.05
#